data_1d6a0169c710b290d8efdc6b19f6072e
#
_entry.id   1d6a0169c710b290d8efdc6b19f6072e
#
_cell.length_a   1.000
_cell.length_b   1.000
_cell.length_c   1.000
_cell.angle_alpha   90.00
_cell.angle_beta   90.00
_cell.angle_gamma   90.00
#
_symmetry.space_group_name_H-M   'P 1'
#
loop_
_entity.id
_entity.type
_entity.pdbx_description
1 polymer ?
#
loop_
_entity_poly.entity_id
_entity_poly.type
_entity_poly.pdbx_seq_one_letter_code
_entity_poly.pdbx_strand_id
1 'polypeptide(L)'
;MSADNAAPISNSAPILRRNGYRYGYKSVRQTGDYSEMMSTQLFQTDTPDHAKSLADDLRTADSGVRVGDSADRRVPITDTTIPGAGSRSLVAISSVGSTVAYITAFARTTGRAQELVGKAIDLQVDRLGGYHAPEGELATMLTADRDQIVSYTVQNQTPSEYGFYAEYGYRSARIQALDEPDTVAASSTFDRTGVDLVGMGINTVYRARTTSDADALRDFLAGQVRLNGALIRKRFSVDQVPGSVCHVYRLGETASAILMTTCFVSRGRYVSAVEAPQTDQAHQITAAAYLILGEAR
;
A
#
# COMPACT_ATOMS: atom_id res chain seq x y z
N MET A 1 -6.68 8.31 -4.27
CA MET A 1 -7.65 7.18 -4.17
C MET A 1 -9.05 7.76 -4.36
N SER A 2 -9.88 7.21 -5.25
CA SER A 2 -11.28 7.63 -5.38
C SER A 2 -12.11 7.14 -4.18
N ALA A 3 -13.30 7.74 -3.94
CA ALA A 3 -14.18 7.33 -2.85
C ALA A 3 -14.58 5.85 -2.95
N ASP A 4 -14.76 5.33 -4.16
CA ASP A 4 -15.10 3.93 -4.37
C ASP A 4 -13.97 2.97 -3.98
N ASN A 5 -12.72 3.35 -4.24
CA ASN A 5 -11.53 2.58 -3.88
C ASN A 5 -11.08 2.80 -2.43
N ALA A 6 -11.55 3.87 -1.79
CA ALA A 6 -11.27 4.20 -0.40
C ALA A 6 -12.25 3.55 0.58
N ALA A 7 -13.37 3.02 0.09
CA ALA A 7 -14.44 2.50 0.94
C ALA A 7 -13.92 1.41 1.90
N PRO A 8 -13.94 1.62 3.23
CA PRO A 8 -13.41 0.67 4.21
C PRO A 8 -14.33 -0.55 4.40
N ILE A 9 -15.60 -0.35 4.16
CA ILE A 9 -16.66 -1.38 4.25
C ILE A 9 -17.49 -1.36 2.97
N SER A 10 -18.10 -2.47 2.64
CA SER A 10 -18.97 -2.58 1.47
C SER A 10 -20.03 -1.47 1.48
N ASN A 11 -20.18 -0.78 0.35
CA ASN A 11 -21.13 0.32 0.16
C ASN A 11 -20.87 1.61 0.97
N SER A 12 -19.67 1.81 1.54
CA SER A 12 -19.36 3.06 2.26
C SER A 12 -18.94 4.22 1.34
N ALA A 13 -18.79 4.02 0.04
CA ALA A 13 -18.47 5.08 -0.91
C ALA A 13 -19.48 6.26 -0.90
N PRO A 14 -20.81 6.05 -0.82
CA PRO A 14 -21.74 7.15 -0.63
C PRO A 14 -21.53 7.93 0.66
N ILE A 15 -21.11 7.25 1.75
CA ILE A 15 -20.77 7.90 3.03
C ILE A 15 -19.59 8.82 2.84
N LEU A 16 -18.53 8.37 2.20
CA LEU A 16 -17.35 9.18 1.91
C LEU A 16 -17.71 10.42 1.07
N ARG A 17 -18.49 10.23 0.00
CA ARG A 17 -18.87 11.34 -0.90
C ARG A 17 -19.69 12.42 -0.19
N ARG A 18 -20.72 12.05 0.59
CA ARG A 18 -21.58 13.04 1.29
C ARG A 18 -20.85 13.80 2.38
N ASN A 19 -19.75 13.26 2.92
CA ASN A 19 -18.93 13.88 3.93
C ASN A 19 -17.66 14.55 3.36
N GLY A 20 -17.71 15.04 2.13
CA GLY A 20 -16.65 15.87 1.55
C GLY A 20 -15.29 15.20 1.44
N TYR A 21 -15.25 13.86 1.23
CA TYR A 21 -14.01 13.13 1.02
C TYR A 21 -13.23 13.67 -0.18
N ARG A 22 -11.95 13.92 0.01
CA ARG A 22 -11.04 14.44 -1.01
C ARG A 22 -10.01 13.42 -1.47
N TYR A 23 -9.27 12.84 -0.54
CA TYR A 23 -8.26 11.83 -0.79
C TYR A 23 -8.00 11.01 0.48
N GLY A 24 -7.26 9.94 0.34
CA GLY A 24 -6.92 9.09 1.48
C GLY A 24 -5.70 8.24 1.26
N TYR A 25 -5.31 7.57 2.32
CA TYR A 25 -4.20 6.63 2.35
C TYR A 25 -4.66 5.32 2.99
N LYS A 26 -4.17 4.20 2.50
CA LYS A 26 -4.39 2.89 3.08
C LYS A 26 -3.07 2.14 3.18
N SER A 27 -2.86 1.49 4.31
CA SER A 27 -1.75 0.57 4.53
C SER A 27 -2.26 -0.68 5.22
N VAL A 28 -1.77 -1.84 4.80
CA VAL A 28 -2.08 -3.13 5.42
C VAL A 28 -0.76 -3.77 5.84
N ARG A 29 -0.75 -4.32 7.05
CA ARG A 29 0.35 -5.11 7.60
C ARG A 29 -0.18 -6.42 8.09
N GLN A 30 0.58 -7.48 7.87
CA GLN A 30 0.22 -8.81 8.31
C GLN A 30 1.46 -9.60 8.70
N THR A 31 1.29 -10.56 9.60
CA THR A 31 2.35 -11.53 9.91
C THR A 31 2.50 -12.53 8.76
N GLY A 32 3.70 -13.11 8.62
CA GLY A 32 3.97 -14.07 7.54
C GLY A 32 3.08 -15.32 7.56
N ASP A 33 2.53 -15.67 8.73
CA ASP A 33 1.58 -16.77 8.91
C ASP A 33 0.11 -16.32 8.81
N TYR A 34 -0.14 -15.06 8.47
CA TYR A 34 -1.48 -14.45 8.39
C TYR A 34 -2.30 -14.52 9.68
N SER A 35 -1.66 -14.79 10.81
CA SER A 35 -2.35 -14.89 12.10
C SER A 35 -2.78 -13.55 12.67
N GLU A 36 -2.11 -12.46 12.24
CA GLU A 36 -2.42 -11.09 12.61
C GLU A 36 -2.37 -10.20 11.36
N MET A 37 -3.32 -9.29 11.26
CA MET A 37 -3.35 -8.27 10.21
C MET A 37 -3.84 -6.95 10.81
N MET A 38 -3.31 -5.85 10.34
CA MET A 38 -3.74 -4.50 10.66
C MET A 38 -3.87 -3.68 9.39
N SER A 39 -5.02 -3.03 9.22
CA SER A 39 -5.24 -2.05 8.17
C SER A 39 -5.41 -0.67 8.77
N THR A 40 -4.65 0.29 8.30
CA THR A 40 -4.80 1.72 8.62
C THR A 40 -5.30 2.43 7.38
N GLN A 41 -6.43 3.13 7.51
CA GLN A 41 -6.97 3.96 6.46
C GLN A 41 -7.15 5.38 7.00
N LEU A 42 -6.73 6.36 6.22
CA LEU A 42 -6.88 7.77 6.53
C LEU A 42 -7.74 8.41 5.45
N PHE A 43 -8.73 9.19 5.85
CA PHE A 43 -9.63 9.90 4.94
C PHE A 43 -9.52 11.39 5.21
N GLN A 44 -9.06 12.15 4.23
CA GLN A 44 -9.07 13.59 4.26
C GLN A 44 -10.42 14.10 3.75
N THR A 45 -11.07 14.91 4.54
CA THR A 45 -12.28 15.64 4.17
C THR A 45 -11.97 17.13 3.96
N ASP A 46 -12.92 17.87 3.44
CA ASP A 46 -12.78 19.31 3.18
C ASP A 46 -12.88 20.15 4.44
N THR A 47 -13.58 19.66 5.49
CA THR A 47 -13.76 20.40 6.76
C THR A 47 -13.65 19.47 7.99
N PRO A 48 -13.32 19.99 9.17
CA PRO A 48 -13.35 19.22 10.42
C PRO A 48 -14.76 18.69 10.77
N ASP A 49 -15.81 19.42 10.44
CA ASP A 49 -17.18 18.98 10.69
C ASP A 49 -17.55 17.79 9.82
N HIS A 50 -17.15 17.79 8.54
CA HIS A 50 -17.30 16.64 7.68
C HIS A 50 -16.48 15.42 8.15
N ALA A 51 -15.27 15.63 8.70
CA ALA A 51 -14.52 14.54 9.29
C ALA A 51 -15.23 13.92 10.50
N LYS A 52 -15.82 14.75 11.37
CA LYS A 52 -16.61 14.27 12.50
C LYS A 52 -17.83 13.50 12.04
N SER A 53 -18.62 14.06 11.11
CA SER A 53 -19.77 13.38 10.51
C SER A 53 -19.38 12.07 9.85
N LEU A 54 -18.26 12.04 9.10
CA LEU A 54 -17.75 10.83 8.47
C LEU A 54 -17.41 9.75 9.50
N ALA A 55 -16.74 10.11 10.58
CA ALA A 55 -16.39 9.17 11.63
C ALA A 55 -17.65 8.57 12.30
N ASP A 56 -18.68 9.38 12.55
CA ASP A 56 -19.95 8.94 13.15
C ASP A 56 -20.73 8.03 12.17
N ASP A 57 -20.81 8.42 10.91
CA ASP A 57 -21.45 7.63 9.86
C ASP A 57 -20.77 6.27 9.65
N LEU A 58 -19.44 6.23 9.66
CA LEU A 58 -18.68 4.99 9.53
C LEU A 58 -18.88 4.08 10.76
N ARG A 59 -18.91 4.64 11.98
CA ARG A 59 -19.23 3.86 13.20
C ARG A 59 -20.64 3.26 13.14
N THR A 60 -21.60 4.03 12.64
CA THR A 60 -22.98 3.56 12.49
C THR A 60 -23.09 2.45 11.44
N ALA A 61 -22.37 2.60 10.32
CA ALA A 61 -22.38 1.61 9.23
C ALA A 61 -21.64 0.31 9.60
N ASP A 62 -20.66 0.39 10.49
CA ASP A 62 -19.86 -0.75 10.94
C ASP A 62 -20.64 -1.72 11.85
N SER A 63 -21.75 -1.28 12.44
CA SER A 63 -22.76 -2.05 13.20
C SER A 63 -22.23 -3.07 14.21
N GLY A 64 -20.98 -2.94 14.67
CA GLY A 64 -20.36 -3.84 15.63
C GLY A 64 -20.71 -3.52 17.10
N VAL A 65 -20.30 -4.38 18.01
CA VAL A 65 -20.50 -4.21 19.46
C VAL A 65 -19.26 -3.57 20.08
N ARG A 66 -19.46 -2.47 20.84
CA ARG A 66 -18.36 -1.85 21.58
C ARG A 66 -17.78 -2.81 22.61
N VAL A 67 -16.47 -3.05 22.56
CA VAL A 67 -15.76 -3.98 23.47
C VAL A 67 -14.78 -3.27 24.41
N GLY A 68 -14.57 -1.97 24.23
CA GLY A 68 -13.68 -1.17 25.08
C GLY A 68 -13.26 0.13 24.42
N ASP A 69 -12.20 0.72 24.95
CA ASP A 69 -11.59 1.95 24.44
C ASP A 69 -10.07 1.74 24.32
N SER A 70 -9.41 2.53 23.44
CA SER A 70 -7.96 2.61 23.39
C SER A 70 -7.39 3.18 24.71
N ALA A 71 -6.14 2.85 25.03
CA ALA A 71 -5.58 3.15 26.34
C ALA A 71 -5.38 4.64 26.58
N ASP A 72 -4.78 5.35 25.63
CA ASP A 72 -4.31 6.72 25.79
C ASP A 72 -5.35 7.76 25.36
N ARG A 73 -6.01 7.55 24.22
CA ARG A 73 -6.93 8.51 23.61
C ARG A 73 -8.41 8.20 23.83
N ARG A 74 -8.71 7.08 24.51
CA ARG A 74 -10.08 6.65 24.82
C ARG A 74 -10.99 6.57 23.58
N VAL A 75 -10.42 6.19 22.44
CA VAL A 75 -11.19 5.96 21.21
C VAL A 75 -11.96 4.65 21.35
N PRO A 76 -13.28 4.65 21.11
CA PRO A 76 -14.08 3.42 21.16
C PRO A 76 -13.58 2.35 20.19
N ILE A 77 -13.52 1.11 20.69
CA ILE A 77 -13.16 -0.08 19.90
C ILE A 77 -14.42 -0.94 19.77
N THR A 78 -14.72 -1.31 18.53
CA THR A 78 -15.91 -2.07 18.13
C THR A 78 -15.50 -3.44 17.61
N ASP A 79 -16.18 -4.49 18.06
CA ASP A 79 -16.02 -5.86 17.52
C ASP A 79 -16.94 -6.04 16.31
N THR A 80 -16.36 -6.22 15.14
CA THR A 80 -17.01 -6.45 13.86
C THR A 80 -16.81 -7.87 13.36
N THR A 81 -16.46 -8.78 14.27
CA THR A 81 -16.19 -10.18 13.94
C THR A 81 -17.43 -10.86 13.38
N ILE A 82 -17.30 -11.45 12.19
CA ILE A 82 -18.34 -12.28 11.61
C ILE A 82 -18.48 -13.56 12.46
N PRO A 83 -19.69 -13.90 12.91
CA PRO A 83 -19.91 -15.14 13.66
C PRO A 83 -19.38 -16.37 12.91
N GLY A 84 -18.60 -17.21 13.60
CA GLY A 84 -17.97 -18.39 13.00
C GLY A 84 -16.63 -18.13 12.29
N ALA A 85 -16.16 -16.88 12.22
CA ALA A 85 -14.81 -16.58 11.72
C ALA A 85 -13.76 -17.15 12.67
N GLY A 86 -12.67 -17.70 12.12
CA GLY A 86 -11.54 -18.23 12.89
C GLY A 86 -10.65 -17.16 13.54
N SER A 87 -10.90 -15.89 13.26
CA SER A 87 -10.19 -14.73 13.79
C SER A 87 -11.15 -13.65 14.28
N ARG A 88 -10.66 -12.75 15.12
CA ARG A 88 -11.40 -11.60 15.63
C ARG A 88 -11.06 -10.35 14.81
N SER A 89 -12.08 -9.58 14.45
CA SER A 89 -11.96 -8.33 13.71
C SER A 89 -12.44 -7.18 14.59
N LEU A 90 -11.53 -6.26 14.93
CA LEU A 90 -11.86 -5.08 15.73
C LEU A 90 -11.55 -3.81 14.95
N VAL A 91 -12.35 -2.78 15.18
CA VAL A 91 -12.26 -1.48 14.50
C VAL A 91 -12.19 -0.35 15.53
N ALA A 92 -11.36 0.65 15.24
CA ALA A 92 -11.38 1.93 15.93
C ALA A 92 -11.41 3.07 14.90
N ILE A 93 -12.26 4.08 15.15
CA ILE A 93 -12.46 5.21 14.25
C ILE A 93 -12.33 6.50 15.06
N SER A 94 -11.53 7.46 14.58
CA SER A 94 -11.37 8.76 15.19
C SER A 94 -11.20 9.84 14.14
N SER A 95 -11.74 11.03 14.41
CA SER A 95 -11.48 12.24 13.62
C SER A 95 -10.51 13.16 14.36
N VAL A 96 -9.55 13.73 13.60
CA VAL A 96 -8.60 14.74 14.10
C VAL A 96 -8.49 15.83 13.03
N GLY A 97 -8.89 17.04 13.35
CA GLY A 97 -9.04 18.09 12.34
C GLY A 97 -9.94 17.61 11.21
N SER A 98 -9.53 17.80 9.98
CA SER A 98 -10.26 17.37 8.79
C SER A 98 -9.89 15.93 8.30
N THR A 99 -9.22 15.14 9.13
CA THR A 99 -8.82 13.77 8.80
C THR A 99 -9.55 12.75 9.70
N VAL A 100 -9.99 11.64 9.10
CA VAL A 100 -10.52 10.48 9.82
C VAL A 100 -9.51 9.34 9.74
N ALA A 101 -9.18 8.76 10.89
CA ALA A 101 -8.44 7.49 10.98
C ALA A 101 -9.44 6.35 11.20
N TYR A 102 -9.38 5.35 10.32
CA TYR A 102 -10.13 4.10 10.40
C TYR A 102 -9.13 2.95 10.47
N ILE A 103 -9.06 2.29 11.61
CA ILE A 103 -8.09 1.22 11.87
C ILE A 103 -8.82 -0.09 12.14
N THR A 104 -8.44 -1.14 11.43
CA THR A 104 -8.94 -2.49 11.64
C THR A 104 -7.79 -3.39 12.04
N ALA A 105 -8.01 -4.25 13.04
CA ALA A 105 -7.07 -5.31 13.38
C ALA A 105 -7.77 -6.67 13.39
N PHE A 106 -7.06 -7.67 12.87
CA PHE A 106 -7.45 -9.08 12.91
C PHE A 106 -6.42 -9.84 13.73
N ALA A 107 -6.90 -10.70 14.64
CA ALA A 107 -6.05 -11.59 15.41
C ALA A 107 -6.84 -12.83 15.85
N ARG A 108 -6.13 -13.88 16.32
CA ARG A 108 -6.77 -15.10 16.82
C ARG A 108 -7.60 -14.87 18.07
N THR A 109 -7.24 -13.87 18.88
CA THR A 109 -7.94 -13.55 20.14
C THR A 109 -8.41 -12.10 20.16
N THR A 110 -9.53 -11.84 20.83
CA THR A 110 -10.07 -10.47 21.03
C THR A 110 -9.06 -9.58 21.74
N GLY A 111 -8.38 -10.07 22.79
CA GLY A 111 -7.39 -9.29 23.54
C GLY A 111 -6.22 -8.82 22.66
N ARG A 112 -5.73 -9.69 21.78
CA ARG A 112 -4.65 -9.33 20.87
C ARG A 112 -5.09 -8.34 19.79
N ALA A 113 -6.27 -8.54 19.22
CA ALA A 113 -6.85 -7.58 18.25
C ALA A 113 -7.09 -6.20 18.90
N GLN A 114 -7.55 -6.19 20.17
CA GLN A 114 -7.77 -4.96 20.94
C GLN A 114 -6.46 -4.21 21.24
N GLU A 115 -5.41 -4.93 21.59
CA GLU A 115 -4.06 -4.35 21.78
C GLU A 115 -3.56 -3.69 20.49
N LEU A 116 -3.65 -4.40 19.35
CA LEU A 116 -3.19 -3.92 18.06
C LEU A 116 -3.96 -2.67 17.61
N VAL A 117 -5.29 -2.73 17.59
CA VAL A 117 -6.12 -1.62 17.13
C VAL A 117 -6.02 -0.42 18.06
N GLY A 118 -5.99 -0.66 19.39
CA GLY A 118 -5.90 0.38 20.40
C GLY A 118 -4.59 1.16 20.31
N LYS A 119 -3.46 0.45 20.25
CA LYS A 119 -2.14 1.09 20.08
C LYS A 119 -2.03 1.83 18.76
N ALA A 120 -2.55 1.26 17.68
CA ALA A 120 -2.47 1.87 16.37
C ALA A 120 -3.29 3.16 16.28
N ILE A 121 -4.52 3.19 16.82
CA ILE A 121 -5.35 4.39 16.80
C ILE A 121 -4.78 5.50 17.70
N ASP A 122 -4.24 5.17 18.88
CA ASP A 122 -3.62 6.15 19.76
C ASP A 122 -2.42 6.84 19.09
N LEU A 123 -1.51 6.04 18.49
CA LEU A 123 -0.37 6.58 17.74
C LEU A 123 -0.80 7.40 16.51
N GLN A 124 -1.88 7.01 15.85
CA GLN A 124 -2.35 7.71 14.67
C GLN A 124 -3.00 9.05 15.02
N VAL A 125 -3.79 9.09 16.10
CA VAL A 125 -4.37 10.34 16.61
C VAL A 125 -3.28 11.34 17.00
N ASP A 126 -2.22 10.89 17.68
CA ASP A 126 -1.09 11.74 18.04
C ASP A 126 -0.38 12.34 16.80
N ARG A 127 -0.14 11.51 15.79
CA ARG A 127 0.49 11.98 14.54
C ARG A 127 -0.37 12.95 13.77
N LEU A 128 -1.67 12.71 13.72
CA LEU A 128 -2.63 13.59 13.02
C LEU A 128 -2.81 14.93 13.71
N GLY A 129 -2.57 15.03 15.04
CA GLY A 129 -2.61 16.29 15.76
C GLY A 129 -1.65 17.35 15.25
N GLY A 130 -0.54 16.94 14.62
CA GLY A 130 0.43 17.83 13.97
C GLY A 130 0.34 17.88 12.44
N TYR A 131 -0.62 17.19 11.85
CA TYR A 131 -0.77 17.14 10.40
C TYR A 131 -1.64 18.28 9.87
N HIS A 132 -1.10 19.01 8.90
CA HIS A 132 -1.82 20.05 8.15
C HIS A 132 -1.98 19.59 6.71
N ALA A 133 -3.22 19.38 6.30
CA ALA A 133 -3.53 19.03 4.91
C ALA A 133 -3.19 20.22 4.00
N PRO A 134 -2.66 19.98 2.78
CA PRO A 134 -2.53 21.02 1.78
C PRO A 134 -3.90 21.64 1.46
N GLU A 135 -4.00 22.97 1.55
CA GLU A 135 -5.25 23.72 1.31
C GLU A 135 -5.14 24.61 0.07
N GLY A 136 -6.29 24.98 -0.50
CA GLY A 136 -6.41 25.95 -1.61
C GLY A 136 -5.59 25.55 -2.84
N GLU A 137 -4.84 26.50 -3.40
CA GLU A 137 -4.01 26.29 -4.58
C GLU A 137 -2.94 25.22 -4.41
N LEU A 138 -2.38 25.05 -3.21
CA LEU A 138 -1.40 24.01 -2.94
C LEU A 138 -1.95 22.60 -3.20
N ALA A 139 -3.22 22.35 -2.88
CA ALA A 139 -3.86 21.07 -3.17
C ALA A 139 -4.07 20.84 -4.68
N THR A 140 -4.30 21.90 -5.44
CA THR A 140 -4.46 21.84 -6.92
C THR A 140 -3.13 21.81 -7.66
N MET A 141 -2.05 22.27 -7.03
CA MET A 141 -0.69 22.25 -7.59
C MET A 141 0.02 20.90 -7.37
N LEU A 142 -0.58 19.96 -6.64
CA LEU A 142 -0.04 18.61 -6.53
C LEU A 142 -0.08 17.96 -7.91
N THR A 143 1.08 17.81 -8.52
CA THR A 143 1.19 17.10 -9.81
C THR A 143 0.87 15.62 -9.60
N ALA A 144 0.13 15.03 -10.54
CA ALA A 144 -0.13 13.59 -10.54
C ALA A 144 1.13 12.77 -10.89
N ASP A 145 2.09 13.41 -11.57
CA ASP A 145 3.35 12.81 -12.00
C ASP A 145 4.52 13.76 -11.68
N ARG A 146 5.06 13.62 -10.48
CA ARG A 146 6.21 14.40 -10.06
C ARG A 146 7.47 13.92 -10.79
N ASP A 147 8.19 14.85 -11.42
CA ASP A 147 9.42 14.61 -12.15
C ASP A 147 9.28 13.47 -13.20
N GLN A 148 8.10 13.28 -13.75
CA GLN A 148 7.76 12.28 -14.77
C GLN A 148 7.94 10.82 -14.32
N ILE A 149 8.03 10.54 -13.02
CA ILE A 149 8.29 9.19 -12.52
C ILE A 149 7.17 8.20 -12.88
N VAL A 150 5.92 8.66 -12.94
CA VAL A 150 4.77 7.83 -13.35
C VAL A 150 4.82 7.56 -14.86
N SER A 151 5.25 8.55 -15.65
CA SER A 151 5.44 8.39 -17.10
C SER A 151 6.50 7.34 -17.45
N TYR A 152 7.41 7.01 -16.52
CA TYR A 152 8.39 5.94 -16.69
C TYR A 152 7.84 4.55 -16.33
N THR A 153 6.59 4.46 -15.84
CA THR A 153 5.91 3.16 -15.68
C THR A 153 5.25 2.73 -16.99
N VAL A 154 5.03 1.43 -17.13
CA VAL A 154 4.20 0.90 -18.23
C VAL A 154 2.76 1.31 -17.96
N GLN A 155 2.15 2.00 -18.92
CA GLN A 155 0.79 2.51 -18.81
C GLN A 155 -0.23 1.45 -19.22
N ASN A 156 -1.31 1.33 -18.46
CA ASN A 156 -2.47 0.55 -18.87
C ASN A 156 -3.41 1.44 -19.69
N GLN A 157 -3.69 1.04 -20.91
CA GLN A 157 -4.62 1.78 -21.79
C GLN A 157 -6.10 1.43 -21.51
N THR A 158 -6.35 0.34 -20.80
CA THR A 158 -7.71 -0.08 -20.42
C THR A 158 -7.84 -0.14 -18.90
N PRO A 159 -8.89 0.46 -18.30
CA PRO A 159 -9.23 0.19 -16.92
C PRO A 159 -9.38 -1.33 -16.73
N SER A 160 -8.64 -1.91 -15.81
CA SER A 160 -8.70 -3.35 -15.54
C SER A 160 -10.10 -3.69 -15.02
N GLU A 161 -10.87 -4.46 -15.77
CA GLU A 161 -12.12 -5.10 -15.32
C GLU A 161 -11.87 -6.11 -14.18
N TYR A 162 -10.63 -6.48 -13.93
CA TYR A 162 -10.20 -7.50 -12.96
C TYR A 162 -9.60 -6.89 -11.69
N GLY A 163 -10.12 -5.81 -11.16
CA GLY A 163 -9.98 -5.44 -9.75
C GLY A 163 -8.57 -5.44 -9.10
N PHE A 164 -7.51 -5.74 -9.80
CA PHE A 164 -6.15 -5.44 -9.37
C PHE A 164 -5.92 -3.95 -9.61
N TYR A 165 -6.15 -3.19 -8.57
CA TYR A 165 -6.02 -1.75 -8.57
C TYR A 165 -4.55 -1.40 -8.77
N ALA A 166 -4.16 -1.15 -10.00
CA ALA A 166 -2.93 -0.43 -10.25
C ALA A 166 -3.11 0.96 -9.64
N GLU A 167 -2.47 1.19 -8.50
CA GLU A 167 -2.41 2.51 -7.92
C GLU A 167 -1.54 3.36 -8.84
N TYR A 168 -2.16 4.26 -9.59
CA TYR A 168 -1.43 5.23 -10.41
C TYR A 168 -1.04 6.43 -9.55
N GLY A 169 0.20 6.82 -9.62
CA GLY A 169 0.70 7.96 -8.90
C GLY A 169 2.15 7.80 -8.50
N TYR A 170 2.59 8.62 -7.56
CA TYR A 170 3.94 8.52 -7.03
C TYR A 170 3.94 8.53 -5.50
N ARG A 171 5.01 7.99 -4.94
CA ARG A 171 5.26 7.94 -3.50
C ARG A 171 6.68 8.37 -3.18
N SER A 172 6.90 8.88 -1.98
CA SER A 172 8.27 9.01 -1.44
C SER A 172 8.82 7.61 -1.08
N ALA A 173 10.15 7.49 -1.07
CA ALA A 173 10.84 6.29 -0.60
C ALA A 173 10.34 5.81 0.77
N ARG A 174 10.13 6.75 1.71
CA ARG A 174 9.65 6.44 3.05
C ARG A 174 8.29 5.74 3.06
N ILE A 175 7.37 6.19 2.21
CA ILE A 175 6.04 5.56 2.09
C ILE A 175 6.17 4.19 1.42
N GLN A 176 6.98 4.08 0.36
CA GLN A 176 7.20 2.81 -0.32
C GLN A 176 7.86 1.77 0.59
N ALA A 177 8.83 2.16 1.42
CA ALA A 177 9.45 1.24 2.37
C ALA A 177 8.45 0.58 3.33
N LEU A 178 7.31 1.23 3.60
CA LEU A 178 6.24 0.65 4.41
C LEU A 178 5.51 -0.49 3.68
N ASP A 179 5.57 -0.59 2.37
CA ASP A 179 4.93 -1.66 1.59
C ASP A 179 5.88 -2.83 1.28
N GLU A 180 7.17 -2.68 1.61
CA GLU A 180 8.14 -3.76 1.44
C GLU A 180 8.05 -4.81 2.56
N PRO A 181 8.34 -6.09 2.27
CA PRO A 181 8.25 -7.19 3.24
C PRO A 181 9.06 -6.97 4.52
N ASP A 182 10.28 -6.47 4.37
CA ASP A 182 11.13 -6.01 5.48
C ASP A 182 11.23 -4.49 5.44
N THR A 183 10.33 -3.82 6.14
CA THR A 183 10.24 -2.36 6.21
C THR A 183 11.55 -1.71 6.71
N VAL A 184 12.23 -2.35 7.67
CA VAL A 184 13.47 -1.79 8.26
C VAL A 184 14.62 -1.89 7.27
N ALA A 185 14.80 -3.06 6.66
CA ALA A 185 15.82 -3.27 5.65
C ALA A 185 15.55 -2.42 4.39
N ALA A 186 14.29 -2.28 3.99
CA ALA A 186 13.89 -1.43 2.87
C ALA A 186 14.21 0.04 3.13
N SER A 187 13.81 0.58 4.28
CA SER A 187 14.09 1.96 4.66
C SER A 187 15.60 2.24 4.63
N SER A 188 16.39 1.37 5.28
CA SER A 188 17.86 1.48 5.31
C SER A 188 18.48 1.38 3.90
N THR A 189 17.95 0.49 3.04
CA THR A 189 18.45 0.34 1.67
C THR A 189 18.10 1.53 0.80
N PHE A 190 16.86 2.05 0.90
CA PHE A 190 16.43 3.22 0.15
C PHE A 190 17.26 4.46 0.52
N ASP A 191 17.55 4.65 1.82
CA ASP A 191 18.43 5.73 2.26
C ASP A 191 19.86 5.57 1.69
N ARG A 192 20.41 4.36 1.76
CA ARG A 192 21.76 4.06 1.26
C ARG A 192 21.88 4.25 -0.25
N THR A 193 20.91 3.78 -1.02
CA THR A 193 20.87 3.88 -2.49
C THR A 193 20.31 5.22 -2.98
N GLY A 194 19.87 6.09 -2.06
CA GLY A 194 19.34 7.42 -2.35
C GLY A 194 18.04 7.37 -3.14
N VAL A 195 17.17 6.40 -2.87
CA VAL A 195 15.81 6.40 -3.45
C VAL A 195 15.06 7.60 -2.91
N ASP A 196 14.57 8.46 -3.80
CA ASP A 196 13.84 9.67 -3.43
C ASP A 196 12.38 9.66 -3.91
N LEU A 197 12.11 8.97 -5.01
CA LEU A 197 10.81 8.95 -5.64
C LEU A 197 10.48 7.57 -6.23
N VAL A 198 9.22 7.17 -6.12
CA VAL A 198 8.73 5.89 -6.63
C VAL A 198 7.45 6.15 -7.43
N GLY A 199 7.45 5.75 -8.71
CA GLY A 199 6.29 5.80 -9.58
C GLY A 199 5.55 4.47 -9.58
N MET A 200 4.24 4.54 -9.62
CA MET A 200 3.35 3.38 -9.61
C MET A 200 2.44 3.39 -10.83
N GLY A 201 2.42 2.27 -11.52
CA GLY A 201 1.60 1.96 -12.68
C GLY A 201 1.35 0.47 -12.74
N ILE A 202 1.39 -0.15 -13.93
CA ILE A 202 1.38 -1.62 -14.07
C ILE A 202 2.61 -2.23 -13.39
N ASN A 203 3.73 -1.51 -13.40
CA ASN A 203 4.96 -1.80 -12.69
C ASN A 203 5.27 -0.67 -11.72
N THR A 204 6.15 -0.93 -10.76
CA THR A 204 6.70 0.08 -9.86
C THR A 204 8.07 0.51 -10.35
N VAL A 205 8.32 1.82 -10.44
CA VAL A 205 9.61 2.39 -10.85
C VAL A 205 10.21 3.16 -9.69
N TYR A 206 11.39 2.77 -9.27
CA TYR A 206 12.18 3.42 -8.22
C TYR A 206 13.26 4.28 -8.86
N ARG A 207 13.46 5.50 -8.35
CA ARG A 207 14.54 6.38 -8.75
C ARG A 207 15.65 6.36 -7.70
N ALA A 208 16.78 5.74 -8.02
CA ALA A 208 17.98 5.72 -7.18
C ALA A 208 18.88 6.94 -7.48
N ARG A 209 19.95 7.12 -6.70
CA ARG A 209 20.90 8.22 -6.86
C ARG A 209 21.77 8.05 -8.12
N THR A 210 22.30 6.85 -8.34
CA THR A 210 23.21 6.52 -9.45
C THR A 210 22.84 5.18 -10.09
N THR A 211 23.46 4.85 -11.23
CA THR A 211 23.32 3.54 -11.88
C THR A 211 23.77 2.40 -10.96
N SER A 212 24.90 2.56 -10.24
CA SER A 212 25.39 1.55 -9.30
C SER A 212 24.44 1.36 -8.12
N ASP A 213 23.82 2.46 -7.62
CA ASP A 213 22.82 2.40 -6.57
C ASP A 213 21.55 1.69 -7.06
N ALA A 214 21.15 1.88 -8.34
CA ALA A 214 20.03 1.18 -8.95
C ALA A 214 20.28 -0.34 -9.06
N ASP A 215 21.49 -0.76 -9.43
CA ASP A 215 21.85 -2.18 -9.47
C ASP A 215 21.78 -2.79 -8.06
N ALA A 216 22.31 -2.11 -7.05
CA ALA A 216 22.26 -2.57 -5.66
C ALA A 216 20.79 -2.64 -5.14
N LEU A 217 19.96 -1.67 -5.52
CA LEU A 217 18.52 -1.67 -5.19
C LEU A 217 17.78 -2.83 -5.87
N ARG A 218 18.02 -3.07 -7.16
CA ARG A 218 17.45 -4.21 -7.89
C ARG A 218 17.75 -5.53 -7.18
N ASP A 219 19.00 -5.74 -6.79
CA ASP A 219 19.42 -6.98 -6.14
C ASP A 219 18.81 -7.13 -4.75
N PHE A 220 18.67 -6.03 -4.00
CA PHE A 220 17.93 -6.01 -2.74
C PHE A 220 16.47 -6.41 -2.95
N LEU A 221 15.74 -5.74 -3.86
CA LEU A 221 14.32 -6.03 -4.12
C LEU A 221 14.12 -7.48 -4.59
N ALA A 222 14.97 -8.00 -5.46
CA ALA A 222 14.95 -9.40 -5.88
C ALA A 222 15.16 -10.37 -4.71
N GLY A 223 15.96 -9.98 -3.70
CA GLY A 223 16.17 -10.74 -2.47
C GLY A 223 14.94 -10.78 -1.56
N GLN A 224 14.11 -9.73 -1.57
CA GLN A 224 12.92 -9.60 -0.71
C GLN A 224 11.80 -10.61 -1.06
N VAL A 225 11.76 -11.13 -2.29
CA VAL A 225 10.72 -12.08 -2.75
C VAL A 225 10.60 -13.29 -1.82
N ARG A 226 11.67 -13.70 -1.17
CA ARG A 226 11.69 -14.83 -0.22
C ARG A 226 11.00 -14.53 1.11
N LEU A 227 10.94 -13.27 1.52
CA LEU A 227 10.45 -12.86 2.83
C LEU A 227 8.92 -12.89 2.92
N ASN A 228 8.23 -12.87 1.78
CA ASN A 228 6.77 -12.98 1.71
C ASN A 228 6.23 -14.42 1.89
N GLY A 229 7.03 -15.36 2.42
CA GLY A 229 6.64 -16.76 2.46
C GLY A 229 6.53 -17.40 1.08
N ALA A 230 7.10 -16.74 0.07
CA ALA A 230 7.06 -17.20 -1.31
C ALA A 230 7.97 -18.42 -1.53
N LEU A 231 7.39 -19.51 -2.03
CA LEU A 231 8.14 -20.68 -2.47
C LEU A 231 8.64 -20.42 -3.88
N ILE A 232 9.91 -20.01 -4.02
CA ILE A 232 10.52 -19.77 -5.32
C ILE A 232 10.66 -21.11 -6.08
N ARG A 233 10.01 -21.19 -7.24
CA ARG A 233 10.00 -22.37 -8.12
C ARG A 233 11.03 -22.28 -9.22
N LYS A 234 11.25 -21.10 -9.78
CA LYS A 234 12.17 -20.87 -10.90
C LYS A 234 12.79 -19.48 -10.79
N ARG A 235 14.05 -19.36 -11.18
CA ARG A 235 14.73 -18.10 -11.45
C ARG A 235 15.14 -18.06 -12.91
N PHE A 236 15.05 -16.89 -13.52
CA PHE A 236 15.43 -16.67 -14.90
C PHE A 236 15.71 -15.19 -15.16
N SER A 237 16.17 -14.89 -16.37
CA SER A 237 16.27 -13.52 -16.89
C SER A 237 15.41 -13.40 -18.15
N VAL A 238 14.98 -12.17 -18.46
CA VAL A 238 14.24 -11.90 -19.70
C VAL A 238 15.24 -11.76 -20.84
N ASP A 239 15.01 -12.48 -21.93
CA ASP A 239 15.86 -12.41 -23.13
C ASP A 239 15.93 -10.97 -23.65
N GLN A 240 17.11 -10.54 -24.06
CA GLN A 240 17.41 -9.18 -24.55
C GLN A 240 17.18 -8.05 -23.54
N VAL A 241 16.96 -8.36 -22.25
CA VAL A 241 16.87 -7.39 -21.17
C VAL A 241 18.03 -7.62 -20.19
N PRO A 242 19.17 -6.96 -20.42
CA PRO A 242 20.36 -7.15 -19.60
C PRO A 242 20.12 -6.87 -18.14
N GLY A 243 20.65 -7.71 -17.25
CA GLY A 243 20.57 -7.52 -15.80
C GLY A 243 19.19 -7.78 -15.20
N SER A 244 18.21 -8.28 -15.98
CA SER A 244 16.91 -8.64 -15.41
C SER A 244 17.03 -9.87 -14.49
N VAL A 245 16.31 -9.82 -13.36
CA VAL A 245 16.22 -10.90 -12.36
C VAL A 245 14.77 -11.23 -12.13
N CYS A 246 14.36 -12.45 -12.49
CA CYS A 246 12.97 -12.87 -12.37
C CYS A 246 12.83 -14.10 -11.47
N HIS A 247 11.71 -14.18 -10.77
CA HIS A 247 11.31 -15.29 -9.91
C HIS A 247 9.88 -15.71 -10.26
N VAL A 248 9.69 -17.00 -10.56
CA VAL A 248 8.36 -17.63 -10.47
C VAL A 248 8.23 -18.16 -9.05
N TYR A 249 7.21 -17.76 -8.35
CA TYR A 249 6.99 -18.17 -6.99
C TYR A 249 5.52 -18.50 -6.73
N ARG A 250 5.28 -19.19 -5.64
CA ARG A 250 3.97 -19.58 -5.19
C ARG A 250 3.68 -18.98 -3.82
N LEU A 251 2.53 -18.32 -3.69
CA LEU A 251 2.05 -17.82 -2.42
C LEU A 251 1.27 -18.93 -1.71
N GLY A 252 1.80 -19.41 -0.57
CA GLY A 252 1.21 -20.47 0.24
C GLY A 252 1.57 -21.89 -0.22
N GLU A 253 1.24 -22.87 0.63
CA GLU A 253 1.62 -24.29 0.47
C GLU A 253 0.50 -25.14 -0.16
N THR A 254 -0.71 -24.62 -0.28
CA THR A 254 -1.88 -25.37 -0.78
C THR A 254 -1.84 -25.58 -2.30
N ALA A 255 -2.53 -26.60 -2.79
CA ALA A 255 -2.63 -26.89 -4.23
C ALA A 255 -3.27 -25.75 -5.03
N SER A 256 -4.12 -24.94 -4.38
CA SER A 256 -4.80 -23.77 -4.96
C SER A 256 -3.99 -22.47 -4.85
N ALA A 257 -2.75 -22.52 -4.37
CA ALA A 257 -1.92 -21.32 -4.23
C ALA A 257 -1.60 -20.71 -5.60
N ILE A 258 -1.71 -19.40 -5.67
CA ILE A 258 -1.52 -18.61 -6.88
C ILE A 258 -0.02 -18.63 -7.26
N LEU A 259 0.27 -18.94 -8.52
CA LEU A 259 1.59 -18.73 -9.11
C LEU A 259 1.69 -17.27 -9.55
N MET A 260 2.77 -16.62 -9.15
CA MET A 260 3.10 -15.26 -9.54
C MET A 260 4.51 -15.23 -10.16
N THR A 261 4.73 -14.29 -11.04
CA THR A 261 6.05 -14.00 -11.59
C THR A 261 6.39 -12.56 -11.25
N THR A 262 7.53 -12.37 -10.60
CA THR A 262 8.07 -11.02 -10.38
C THR A 262 9.40 -10.87 -11.08
N CYS A 263 9.63 -9.71 -11.72
CA CYS A 263 10.85 -9.37 -12.42
C CYS A 263 11.35 -8.00 -11.98
N PHE A 264 12.66 -7.88 -11.85
CA PHE A 264 13.35 -6.64 -11.54
C PHE A 264 14.38 -6.36 -12.64
N VAL A 265 14.45 -5.09 -13.07
CA VAL A 265 15.45 -4.64 -14.03
C VAL A 265 15.89 -3.22 -13.69
N SER A 266 17.19 -2.93 -13.83
CA SER A 266 17.74 -1.60 -13.71
C SER A 266 18.16 -1.05 -15.07
N ARG A 267 17.95 0.26 -15.30
CA ARG A 267 18.49 1.00 -16.43
C ARG A 267 18.76 2.44 -16.03
N GLY A 268 20.00 2.91 -16.26
CA GLY A 268 20.42 4.18 -15.69
C GLY A 268 20.26 4.14 -14.17
N ARG A 269 19.70 5.18 -13.59
CA ARG A 269 19.44 5.27 -12.14
C ARG A 269 18.05 4.75 -11.72
N TYR A 270 17.33 4.08 -12.60
CA TYR A 270 15.99 3.59 -12.34
C TYR A 270 15.95 2.08 -12.19
N VAL A 271 15.04 1.59 -11.35
CA VAL A 271 14.72 0.17 -11.20
C VAL A 271 13.23 -0.01 -11.44
N SER A 272 12.87 -0.95 -12.30
CA SER A 272 11.49 -1.40 -12.46
C SER A 272 11.28 -2.72 -11.73
N ALA A 273 10.22 -2.80 -10.94
CA ALA A 273 9.66 -4.02 -10.36
C ALA A 273 8.32 -4.33 -11.04
N VAL A 274 8.21 -5.51 -11.60
CA VAL A 274 7.05 -6.02 -12.32
C VAL A 274 6.50 -7.22 -11.57
N GLU A 275 5.20 -7.30 -11.39
CA GLU A 275 4.52 -8.47 -10.86
C GLU A 275 3.34 -8.85 -11.76
N ALA A 276 3.24 -10.12 -12.14
CA ALA A 276 2.17 -10.60 -12.99
C ALA A 276 1.83 -12.09 -12.69
N PRO A 277 0.57 -12.50 -12.86
CA PRO A 277 0.17 -13.90 -12.66
C PRO A 277 0.68 -14.83 -13.77
N GLN A 278 1.05 -14.28 -14.92
CA GLN A 278 1.55 -15.05 -16.07
C GLN A 278 3.00 -14.66 -16.38
N THR A 279 3.86 -15.65 -16.60
CA THR A 279 5.28 -15.43 -16.89
C THR A 279 5.48 -14.62 -18.17
N ASP A 280 4.72 -14.92 -19.23
CA ASP A 280 4.83 -14.20 -20.50
C ASP A 280 4.42 -12.73 -20.37
N GLN A 281 3.40 -12.44 -19.57
CA GLN A 281 2.99 -11.09 -19.25
C GLN A 281 4.11 -10.35 -18.50
N ALA A 282 4.72 -10.99 -17.49
CA ALA A 282 5.86 -10.42 -16.77
C ALA A 282 7.02 -10.12 -17.71
N HIS A 283 7.33 -11.00 -18.68
CA HIS A 283 8.36 -10.77 -19.69
C HIS A 283 8.05 -9.53 -20.54
N GLN A 284 6.84 -9.43 -21.06
CA GLN A 284 6.41 -8.31 -21.91
C GLN A 284 6.49 -6.97 -21.17
N ILE A 285 5.96 -6.93 -19.95
CA ILE A 285 5.98 -5.70 -19.10
C ILE A 285 7.43 -5.34 -18.77
N THR A 286 8.29 -6.31 -18.44
CA THR A 286 9.69 -6.05 -18.09
C THR A 286 10.47 -5.51 -19.29
N ALA A 287 10.26 -6.06 -20.48
CA ALA A 287 10.87 -5.59 -21.71
C ALA A 287 10.41 -4.17 -22.06
N ALA A 288 9.11 -3.89 -21.95
CA ALA A 288 8.55 -2.57 -22.17
C ALA A 288 9.12 -1.55 -21.15
N ALA A 289 9.16 -1.91 -19.86
CA ALA A 289 9.73 -1.07 -18.80
C ALA A 289 11.21 -0.75 -19.09
N TYR A 290 12.01 -1.75 -19.49
CA TYR A 290 13.41 -1.53 -19.84
C TYR A 290 13.58 -0.53 -20.98
N LEU A 291 12.74 -0.59 -22.01
CA LEU A 291 12.77 0.38 -23.12
C LEU A 291 12.39 1.79 -22.64
N ILE A 292 11.30 1.93 -21.89
CA ILE A 292 10.85 3.20 -21.34
C ILE A 292 11.94 3.84 -20.45
N LEU A 293 12.56 3.08 -19.57
CA LEU A 293 13.63 3.56 -18.70
C LEU A 293 14.88 3.99 -19.50
N GLY A 294 15.04 3.54 -20.73
CA GLY A 294 16.11 3.99 -21.62
C GLY A 294 15.94 5.40 -22.13
N GLU A 295 14.72 5.92 -22.14
CA GLU A 295 14.38 7.29 -22.53
C GLU A 295 14.35 8.25 -21.33
N ALA A 296 14.43 7.71 -20.08
CA ALA A 296 14.41 8.50 -18.86
C ALA A 296 15.70 9.34 -18.73
N ARG A 297 15.56 10.64 -18.46
CA ARG A 297 16.66 11.63 -18.37
C ARG A 297 16.95 12.02 -16.92
#